data_6db5c0233d2f140f90cff78a120ad8b8
#
_entry.id   6db5c0233d2f140f90cff78a120ad8b8
#
_cell.length_a   1.000
_cell.length_b   1.000
_cell.length_c   1.000
_cell.angle_alpha   90.00
_cell.angle_beta   90.00
_cell.angle_gamma   90.00
#
_symmetry.space_group_name_H-M   'P 1'
#
loop_
_entity.id
_entity.type
_entity.pdbx_description
1 polymer ?
#
loop_
_entity_poly.entity_id
_entity_poly.type
_entity_poly.pdbx_seq_one_letter_code
_entity_poly.pdbx_strand_id
1 'polypeptide(L)'
;MCGVCFQVQAQEKLGERAFKEMDATAFCSYTDFHPESYLLDNNWEILCALREPHPLSYLDSVGIHYTKSQIQLLKIGGMLASENKRWHTQIPIFDREQTRAIRHETRTFADSLYRIIKPDCLALAEEIADEGYKANAYSIFFSYVLDGRMWDKLYTFDQIERHATWSGLYWVMYEPRKNGKIGTNGYGALQMNWSDEQVYWPDGYTLISFAECIQENRVPIEDKELAALLARYGYTDVEGNVTLPVFHAEADNRLNRLTDSILTPLANAVKAYMPRFAPEYGIKDEASASIIFYHELMWDIFDILNEQGIVHRPAILDGEETGIEHLRDVSFIVLEK
;
A
#
# COMPACT_ATOMS: atom_id res chain seq x y z
N MET A 1 21.86 -46.55 14.94
CA MET A 1 21.35 -45.35 15.65
C MET A 1 21.92 -44.13 14.94
N CYS A 2 21.17 -43.53 14.02
CA CYS A 2 21.54 -42.27 13.37
C CYS A 2 20.97 -41.15 14.21
N GLY A 3 21.83 -40.43 14.91
CA GLY A 3 21.46 -39.21 15.62
C GLY A 3 21.18 -38.09 14.61
N VAL A 4 19.94 -37.69 14.49
CA VAL A 4 19.56 -36.49 13.77
C VAL A 4 19.93 -35.30 14.68
N CYS A 5 21.07 -34.65 14.39
CA CYS A 5 21.37 -33.35 14.96
C CYS A 5 20.36 -32.32 14.42
N PHE A 6 19.37 -31.98 15.21
CA PHE A 6 18.62 -30.74 14.99
C PHE A 6 19.60 -29.58 15.32
N GLN A 7 20.14 -28.94 14.27
CA GLN A 7 20.72 -27.62 14.42
C GLN A 7 19.56 -26.69 14.77
N VAL A 8 19.46 -26.32 16.05
CA VAL A 8 18.68 -25.16 16.47
C VAL A 8 19.43 -23.96 15.88
N GLN A 9 18.99 -23.49 14.71
CA GLN A 9 19.42 -22.19 14.23
C GLN A 9 19.01 -21.19 15.32
N ALA A 10 20.00 -20.49 15.86
CA ALA A 10 19.73 -19.39 16.78
C ALA A 10 18.74 -18.43 16.08
N GLN A 11 17.61 -18.22 16.72
CA GLN A 11 16.58 -17.33 16.18
C GLN A 11 17.20 -15.93 16.09
N GLU A 12 17.37 -15.43 14.86
CA GLU A 12 17.92 -14.09 14.62
C GLU A 12 17.06 -13.08 15.37
N LYS A 13 17.68 -12.27 16.22
CA LYS A 13 16.92 -11.24 16.94
C LYS A 13 16.46 -10.18 15.95
N LEU A 14 15.21 -9.78 16.04
CA LEU A 14 14.56 -8.85 15.10
C LEU A 14 15.37 -7.57 14.86
N GLY A 15 15.99 -7.00 15.91
CA GLY A 15 16.83 -5.80 15.82
C GLY A 15 18.22 -6.00 15.22
N GLU A 16 18.66 -7.26 15.01
CA GLU A 16 19.93 -7.56 14.33
C GLU A 16 19.80 -7.45 12.80
N ARG A 17 18.55 -7.49 12.26
CA ARG A 17 18.27 -7.26 10.85
C ARG A 17 18.16 -5.77 10.57
N ALA A 18 18.84 -5.29 9.54
CA ALA A 18 18.81 -3.89 9.16
C ALA A 18 17.40 -3.47 8.69
N PHE A 19 16.94 -2.28 9.11
CA PHE A 19 15.61 -1.77 8.77
C PHE A 19 15.35 -1.79 7.27
N LYS A 20 16.32 -1.41 6.43
CA LYS A 20 16.20 -1.42 4.96
C LYS A 20 15.91 -2.79 4.32
N GLU A 21 16.09 -3.87 5.09
CA GLU A 21 15.80 -5.24 4.64
C GLU A 21 14.41 -5.71 5.08
N MET A 22 13.70 -4.87 5.85
CA MET A 22 12.36 -5.11 6.30
C MET A 22 11.34 -4.60 5.26
N ASP A 23 10.10 -5.00 5.40
CA ASP A 23 8.98 -4.49 4.62
C ASP A 23 8.19 -3.48 5.45
N ALA A 24 8.55 -2.23 5.34
CA ALA A 24 7.86 -1.14 6.01
C ALA A 24 6.73 -0.60 5.14
N THR A 25 5.54 -0.50 5.71
CA THR A 25 4.36 -0.01 5.01
C THR A 25 3.73 1.13 5.80
N ALA A 26 3.34 2.18 5.07
CA ALA A 26 2.66 3.34 5.60
C ALA A 26 1.27 3.48 4.96
N PHE A 27 0.23 3.44 5.79
CA PHE A 27 -1.10 3.87 5.45
C PHE A 27 -1.38 5.15 6.24
N CYS A 28 -0.86 6.27 5.76
CA CYS A 28 -0.86 7.51 6.52
C CYS A 28 -0.93 8.76 5.65
N SER A 29 -1.38 9.86 6.26
CA SER A 29 -1.14 11.21 5.78
C SER A 29 -0.12 11.90 6.68
N TYR A 30 0.72 12.77 6.10
CA TYR A 30 1.74 13.51 6.83
C TYR A 30 1.86 14.95 6.27
N THR A 31 2.26 15.88 7.13
CA THR A 31 2.51 17.26 6.73
C THR A 31 3.98 17.50 6.42
N ASP A 32 4.86 17.21 7.40
CA ASP A 32 6.28 17.52 7.30
C ASP A 32 7.17 16.27 7.36
N PHE A 33 6.75 15.25 8.13
CA PHE A 33 7.59 14.08 8.41
C PHE A 33 6.81 12.80 8.18
N HIS A 34 7.27 12.03 7.19
CA HIS A 34 6.85 10.64 7.02
C HIS A 34 7.29 9.80 8.23
N PRO A 35 6.51 8.81 8.70
CA PRO A 35 6.88 7.95 9.84
C PRO A 35 8.30 7.39 9.78
N GLU A 36 8.76 6.98 8.61
CA GLU A 36 10.10 6.45 8.39
C GLU A 36 11.23 7.44 8.76
N SER A 37 10.96 8.77 8.69
CA SER A 37 11.93 9.81 9.06
C SER A 37 12.37 9.74 10.54
N TYR A 38 11.64 9.03 11.38
CA TYR A 38 12.00 8.81 12.79
C TYR A 38 12.95 7.62 13.01
N LEU A 39 13.21 6.80 11.96
CA LEU A 39 14.03 5.59 12.04
C LEU A 39 15.51 5.88 11.72
N LEU A 40 16.03 6.99 12.25
CA LEU A 40 17.43 7.39 12.10
C LEU A 40 18.33 6.65 13.09
N ASP A 41 19.62 6.58 12.77
CA ASP A 41 20.66 5.93 13.59
C ASP A 41 20.24 4.50 14.02
N ASN A 42 20.27 4.22 15.31
CA ASN A 42 19.83 2.94 15.88
C ASN A 42 18.42 2.97 16.47
N ASN A 43 17.57 3.90 16.04
CA ASN A 43 16.18 3.97 16.50
C ASN A 43 15.38 2.70 16.18
N TRP A 44 15.70 2.04 15.06
CA TRP A 44 15.14 0.73 14.72
C TRP A 44 15.41 -0.33 15.80
N GLU A 45 16.66 -0.44 16.27
CA GLU A 45 17.07 -1.37 17.31
C GLU A 45 16.35 -1.07 18.64
N ILE A 46 16.20 0.23 18.99
CA ILE A 46 15.45 0.68 20.17
C ILE A 46 13.98 0.22 20.07
N LEU A 47 13.32 0.43 18.93
CA LEU A 47 11.93 0.00 18.71
C LEU A 47 11.80 -1.52 18.81
N CYS A 48 12.69 -2.27 18.18
CA CYS A 48 12.67 -3.73 18.27
C CYS A 48 12.84 -4.24 19.70
N ALA A 49 13.75 -3.65 20.48
CA ALA A 49 13.98 -4.05 21.87
C ALA A 49 12.84 -3.68 22.81
N LEU A 50 12.06 -2.66 22.48
CA LEU A 50 10.94 -2.18 23.26
C LEU A 50 9.57 -2.63 22.70
N ARG A 51 9.51 -3.67 21.88
CA ARG A 51 8.24 -4.27 21.45
C ARG A 51 7.40 -4.69 22.66
N GLU A 52 8.03 -5.29 23.64
CA GLU A 52 7.44 -5.53 24.95
C GLU A 52 7.75 -4.38 25.91
N PRO A 53 6.82 -4.05 26.82
CA PRO A 53 7.05 -2.96 27.77
C PRO A 53 8.22 -3.21 28.70
N HIS A 54 9.27 -2.35 28.63
CA HIS A 54 10.46 -2.41 29.47
C HIS A 54 10.86 -1.02 30.02
N PRO A 55 11.56 -0.95 31.18
CA PRO A 55 12.22 0.27 31.59
C PRO A 55 13.38 0.58 30.64
N LEU A 56 13.77 1.86 30.46
CA LEU A 56 14.88 2.22 29.56
C LEU A 56 16.21 1.55 29.93
N SER A 57 16.43 1.24 31.20
CA SER A 57 17.62 0.49 31.65
C SER A 57 17.76 -0.91 31.02
N TYR A 58 16.66 -1.43 30.44
CA TYR A 58 16.71 -2.67 29.67
C TYR A 58 17.56 -2.54 28.42
N LEU A 59 17.49 -1.38 27.72
CA LEU A 59 18.32 -1.12 26.55
C LEU A 59 19.82 -1.24 26.87
N ASP A 60 20.25 -0.68 28.01
CA ASP A 60 21.62 -0.81 28.47
C ASP A 60 21.99 -2.27 28.73
N SER A 61 21.07 -3.05 29.31
CA SER A 61 21.33 -4.47 29.65
C SER A 61 21.44 -5.38 28.40
N VAL A 62 20.88 -4.97 27.25
CA VAL A 62 21.00 -5.68 25.97
C VAL A 62 22.03 -5.05 25.02
N GLY A 63 22.79 -4.04 25.50
CA GLY A 63 23.87 -3.40 24.76
C GLY A 63 23.43 -2.36 23.74
N ILE A 64 22.19 -1.87 23.82
CA ILE A 64 21.67 -0.83 22.93
C ILE A 64 21.88 0.54 23.60
N HIS A 65 22.78 1.34 23.01
CA HIS A 65 23.00 2.71 23.44
C HIS A 65 21.88 3.63 22.95
N TYR A 66 21.46 4.57 23.78
CA TYR A 66 20.45 5.55 23.43
C TYR A 66 20.72 6.90 24.08
N THR A 67 20.16 7.95 23.50
CA THR A 67 20.16 9.30 24.05
C THR A 67 18.76 9.71 24.48
N LYS A 68 18.68 10.67 25.41
CA LYS A 68 17.39 11.26 25.78
C LYS A 68 16.68 11.89 24.58
N SER A 69 17.43 12.47 23.66
CA SER A 69 16.89 13.11 22.46
C SER A 69 16.25 12.09 21.51
N GLN A 70 16.87 10.92 21.32
CA GLN A 70 16.29 9.83 20.53
C GLN A 70 14.96 9.34 21.11
N ILE A 71 14.92 9.09 22.43
CA ILE A 71 13.67 8.68 23.09
C ILE A 71 12.58 9.74 22.95
N GLN A 72 12.91 11.02 23.08
CA GLN A 72 11.96 12.10 22.88
C GLN A 72 11.49 12.23 21.43
N LEU A 73 12.40 12.06 20.48
CA LEU A 73 12.07 12.07 19.04
C LEU A 73 11.09 10.96 18.71
N LEU A 74 11.38 9.72 19.12
CA LEU A 74 10.49 8.58 18.89
C LEU A 74 9.14 8.76 19.59
N LYS A 75 9.11 9.38 20.76
CA LYS A 75 7.84 9.70 21.45
C LYS A 75 7.02 10.75 20.70
N ILE A 76 7.64 11.83 20.24
CA ILE A 76 6.96 12.88 19.46
C ILE A 76 6.46 12.33 18.14
N GLY A 77 7.23 11.44 17.50
CA GLY A 77 6.85 10.74 16.29
C GLY A 77 5.78 9.67 16.47
N GLY A 78 5.27 9.44 17.68
CA GLY A 78 4.26 8.40 17.93
C GLY A 78 4.81 6.96 17.85
N MET A 79 6.13 6.77 17.80
CA MET A 79 6.76 5.46 17.69
C MET A 79 6.93 4.76 19.03
N LEU A 80 7.06 5.54 20.13
CA LEU A 80 7.20 5.06 21.50
C LEU A 80 6.21 5.72 22.42
N ALA A 81 5.67 4.95 23.36
CA ALA A 81 4.94 5.46 24.50
C ALA A 81 5.52 4.95 25.81
N SER A 82 5.13 5.57 26.91
CA SER A 82 5.50 5.12 28.24
C SER A 82 4.32 5.13 29.20
N GLU A 83 4.17 4.02 29.89
CA GLU A 83 3.19 3.87 30.96
C GLU A 83 3.90 3.26 32.18
N ASN A 84 3.65 3.82 33.37
CA ASN A 84 4.23 3.35 34.63
C ASN A 84 5.77 3.18 34.59
N LYS A 85 6.49 4.10 33.93
CA LYS A 85 7.95 4.06 33.69
C LYS A 85 8.43 2.90 32.81
N ARG A 86 7.53 2.20 32.14
CA ARG A 86 7.85 1.20 31.11
C ARG A 86 7.57 1.81 29.75
N TRP A 87 8.50 1.58 28.83
CA TRP A 87 8.41 2.09 27.45
C TRP A 87 8.08 0.94 26.52
N HIS A 88 7.26 1.20 25.53
CA HIS A 88 6.91 0.22 24.52
C HIS A 88 6.70 0.87 23.16
N THR A 89 6.97 0.12 22.14
CA THR A 89 6.78 0.50 20.74
C THR A 89 5.30 0.55 20.42
N GLN A 90 4.89 1.61 19.69
CA GLN A 90 3.49 1.86 19.33
C GLN A 90 3.13 1.31 17.96
N ILE A 91 4.11 1.18 17.06
CA ILE A 91 3.89 0.64 15.72
C ILE A 91 3.96 -0.88 15.76
N PRO A 92 3.09 -1.60 15.03
CA PRO A 92 3.20 -3.04 14.86
C PRO A 92 4.50 -3.42 14.14
N ILE A 93 5.30 -4.27 14.77
CA ILE A 93 6.51 -4.85 14.17
C ILE A 93 6.38 -6.36 14.26
N PHE A 94 6.29 -7.02 13.13
CA PHE A 94 6.11 -8.47 13.04
C PHE A 94 7.44 -9.16 12.82
N ASP A 95 7.73 -10.21 13.61
CA ASP A 95 8.87 -11.06 13.37
C ASP A 95 8.66 -12.02 12.21
N ARG A 96 9.65 -12.87 11.94
CA ARG A 96 9.63 -13.81 10.81
C ARG A 96 8.45 -14.78 10.87
N GLU A 97 8.17 -15.32 12.05
CA GLU A 97 7.08 -16.29 12.24
C GLU A 97 5.72 -15.62 12.07
N GLN A 98 5.53 -14.46 12.68
CA GLN A 98 4.31 -13.66 12.56
C GLN A 98 4.07 -13.22 11.12
N THR A 99 5.11 -12.70 10.43
CA THR A 99 5.00 -12.30 9.02
C THR A 99 4.57 -13.46 8.13
N ARG A 100 5.17 -14.65 8.32
CA ARG A 100 4.81 -15.84 7.55
C ARG A 100 3.41 -16.35 7.87
N ALA A 101 3.01 -16.32 9.14
CA ALA A 101 1.67 -16.71 9.56
C ALA A 101 0.62 -15.80 8.93
N ILE A 102 0.79 -14.47 9.04
CA ILE A 102 -0.12 -13.49 8.44
C ILE A 102 -0.26 -13.73 6.93
N ARG A 103 0.86 -13.85 6.20
CA ARG A 103 0.85 -14.06 4.75
C ARG A 103 0.26 -15.43 4.34
N HIS A 104 0.42 -16.45 5.16
CA HIS A 104 -0.24 -17.73 4.94
C HIS A 104 -1.76 -17.64 5.13
N GLU A 105 -2.20 -16.93 6.16
CA GLU A 105 -3.61 -16.69 6.43
C GLU A 105 -4.26 -15.87 5.33
N THR A 106 -3.65 -14.74 4.94
CA THR A 106 -4.18 -13.87 3.88
C THR A 106 -4.26 -14.59 2.54
N ARG A 107 -3.26 -15.42 2.18
CA ARG A 107 -3.32 -16.26 0.97
C ARG A 107 -4.47 -17.26 1.03
N THR A 108 -4.70 -17.89 2.17
CA THR A 108 -5.82 -18.82 2.37
C THR A 108 -7.18 -18.13 2.21
N PHE A 109 -7.29 -16.92 2.77
CA PHE A 109 -8.46 -16.06 2.59
C PHE A 109 -8.64 -15.67 1.11
N ALA A 110 -7.57 -15.22 0.45
CA ALA A 110 -7.58 -14.82 -0.95
C ALA A 110 -8.06 -15.96 -1.86
N ASP A 111 -7.54 -17.17 -1.69
CA ASP A 111 -7.97 -18.36 -2.46
C ASP A 111 -9.47 -18.67 -2.28
N SER A 112 -9.99 -18.46 -1.08
CA SER A 112 -11.40 -18.68 -0.78
C SER A 112 -12.30 -17.60 -1.33
N LEU A 113 -11.92 -16.32 -1.13
CA LEU A 113 -12.67 -15.15 -1.57
C LEU A 113 -12.63 -14.98 -3.09
N TYR A 114 -11.51 -15.29 -3.72
CA TYR A 114 -11.39 -15.25 -5.17
C TYR A 114 -12.45 -16.12 -5.86
N ARG A 115 -12.78 -17.29 -5.32
CA ARG A 115 -13.83 -18.16 -5.90
C ARG A 115 -15.20 -17.47 -5.93
N ILE A 116 -15.45 -16.58 -4.96
CA ILE A 116 -16.70 -15.81 -4.86
C ILE A 116 -16.70 -14.65 -5.85
N ILE A 117 -15.61 -13.88 -5.89
CA ILE A 117 -15.52 -12.65 -6.68
C ILE A 117 -15.09 -12.86 -8.14
N LYS A 118 -14.61 -14.06 -8.50
CA LYS A 118 -14.09 -14.35 -9.85
C LYS A 118 -15.03 -13.95 -10.99
N PRO A 119 -16.34 -14.26 -10.94
CA PRO A 119 -17.25 -13.87 -12.01
C PRO A 119 -17.30 -12.35 -12.23
N ASP A 120 -17.33 -11.58 -11.14
CA ASP A 120 -17.37 -10.12 -11.19
C ASP A 120 -16.02 -9.53 -11.63
N CYS A 121 -14.89 -10.14 -11.25
CA CYS A 121 -13.56 -9.74 -11.74
C CYS A 121 -13.44 -9.96 -13.27
N LEU A 122 -13.95 -11.08 -13.79
CA LEU A 122 -13.96 -11.32 -15.24
C LEU A 122 -14.86 -10.32 -15.98
N ALA A 123 -16.06 -10.05 -15.44
CA ALA A 123 -16.98 -9.09 -16.02
C ALA A 123 -16.43 -7.65 -15.99
N LEU A 124 -15.69 -7.28 -14.92
CA LEU A 124 -15.02 -5.97 -14.82
C LEU A 124 -13.87 -5.85 -15.82
N ALA A 125 -13.06 -6.91 -15.99
CA ALA A 125 -11.98 -6.90 -16.98
C ALA A 125 -12.52 -6.79 -18.42
N GLU A 126 -13.65 -7.43 -18.71
CA GLU A 126 -14.37 -7.32 -19.99
C GLU A 126 -14.90 -5.89 -20.20
N GLU A 127 -15.55 -5.28 -19.20
CA GLU A 127 -16.05 -3.90 -19.25
C GLU A 127 -14.92 -2.90 -19.54
N ILE A 128 -13.78 -3.02 -18.82
CA ILE A 128 -12.59 -2.18 -19.05
C ILE A 128 -12.06 -2.36 -20.49
N ALA A 129 -12.07 -3.58 -21.00
CA ALA A 129 -11.60 -3.88 -22.36
C ALA A 129 -12.56 -3.35 -23.43
N ASP A 130 -13.86 -3.45 -23.21
CA ASP A 130 -14.90 -2.96 -24.13
C ASP A 130 -14.89 -1.43 -24.23
N GLU A 131 -14.53 -0.73 -23.15
CA GLU A 131 -14.28 0.71 -23.15
C GLU A 131 -12.95 1.12 -23.82
N GLY A 132 -12.12 0.17 -24.26
CA GLY A 132 -10.86 0.42 -24.95
C GLY A 132 -9.63 0.53 -24.03
N TYR A 133 -9.78 0.25 -22.73
CA TYR A 133 -8.73 0.45 -21.71
C TYR A 133 -8.10 -0.86 -21.20
N LYS A 134 -8.06 -1.89 -22.05
CA LYS A 134 -7.50 -3.20 -21.66
C LYS A 134 -6.10 -3.11 -21.07
N ALA A 135 -5.24 -2.22 -21.58
CA ALA A 135 -3.87 -2.03 -21.08
C ALA A 135 -3.84 -1.49 -19.64
N ASN A 136 -4.88 -0.72 -19.26
CA ASN A 136 -5.00 -0.13 -17.91
C ASN A 136 -5.62 -1.08 -16.88
N ALA A 137 -6.09 -2.28 -17.30
CA ALA A 137 -6.81 -3.18 -16.40
C ALA A 137 -6.03 -3.49 -15.11
N TYR A 138 -4.70 -3.69 -15.20
CA TYR A 138 -3.82 -3.90 -14.04
C TYR A 138 -3.93 -2.76 -13.04
N SER A 139 -3.75 -1.53 -13.49
CA SER A 139 -3.74 -0.32 -12.65
C SER A 139 -5.14 0.00 -12.10
N ILE A 140 -6.19 -0.24 -12.88
CA ILE A 140 -7.57 -0.05 -12.44
C ILE A 140 -7.92 -1.03 -11.32
N PHE A 141 -7.61 -2.33 -11.50
CA PHE A 141 -7.85 -3.33 -10.45
C PHE A 141 -7.05 -3.05 -9.20
N PHE A 142 -5.76 -2.69 -9.35
CA PHE A 142 -4.92 -2.37 -8.19
C PHE A 142 -5.40 -1.11 -7.50
N SER A 143 -5.32 0.03 -8.15
CA SER A 143 -5.43 1.34 -7.49
C SER A 143 -6.85 1.86 -7.36
N TYR A 144 -7.74 1.59 -8.34
CA TYR A 144 -9.12 2.05 -8.23
C TYR A 144 -9.97 1.09 -7.40
N VAL A 145 -9.88 -0.21 -7.69
CA VAL A 145 -10.72 -1.22 -7.03
C VAL A 145 -10.15 -1.57 -5.66
N LEU A 146 -8.99 -2.23 -5.63
CA LEU A 146 -8.49 -2.87 -4.40
C LEU A 146 -7.85 -1.87 -3.43
N ASP A 147 -7.01 -0.94 -3.91
CA ASP A 147 -6.30 0.02 -3.07
C ASP A 147 -7.02 1.38 -2.93
N GLY A 148 -8.08 1.61 -3.68
CA GLY A 148 -8.88 2.84 -3.61
C GLY A 148 -10.18 2.63 -2.84
N ARG A 149 -11.20 2.17 -3.58
CA ARG A 149 -12.59 2.07 -3.10
C ARG A 149 -12.82 1.12 -1.91
N MET A 150 -11.89 0.21 -1.64
CA MET A 150 -12.01 -0.70 -0.52
C MET A 150 -11.87 -0.01 0.82
N TRP A 151 -11.03 1.01 0.92
CA TRP A 151 -10.76 1.66 2.20
C TRP A 151 -12.01 2.29 2.80
N ASP A 152 -12.89 2.88 1.96
CA ASP A 152 -14.18 3.44 2.39
C ASP A 152 -15.13 2.39 2.97
N LYS A 153 -14.93 1.12 2.61
CA LYS A 153 -15.73 0.00 3.10
C LYS A 153 -15.21 -0.61 4.41
N LEU A 154 -13.93 -0.41 4.73
CA LEU A 154 -13.30 -1.05 5.89
C LEU A 154 -13.38 -0.21 7.17
N TYR A 155 -13.14 1.09 7.07
CA TYR A 155 -13.10 2.00 8.23
C TYR A 155 -13.35 3.44 7.77
N THR A 156 -13.52 4.35 8.76
CA THR A 156 -13.54 5.79 8.51
C THR A 156 -12.24 6.42 9.01
N PHE A 157 -11.79 7.50 8.36
CA PHE A 157 -10.58 8.22 8.76
C PHE A 157 -10.60 8.73 10.21
N ASP A 158 -11.78 8.91 10.81
CA ASP A 158 -11.93 9.30 12.22
C ASP A 158 -11.49 8.20 13.20
N GLN A 159 -11.41 6.94 12.75
CA GLN A 159 -10.96 5.80 13.56
C GLN A 159 -9.43 5.65 13.58
N ILE A 160 -8.71 6.46 12.79
CA ILE A 160 -7.26 6.36 12.65
C ILE A 160 -6.56 7.25 13.67
N GLU A 161 -5.51 6.72 14.29
CA GLU A 161 -4.72 7.44 15.29
C GLU A 161 -4.03 8.67 14.68
N ARG A 162 -4.03 9.79 15.43
CA ARG A 162 -3.35 11.04 15.04
C ARG A 162 -2.14 11.27 15.91
N HIS A 163 -1.00 11.49 15.26
CA HIS A 163 0.26 11.87 15.89
C HIS A 163 0.58 13.34 15.61
N ALA A 164 1.65 13.87 16.19
CA ALA A 164 2.00 15.29 16.06
C ALA A 164 2.30 15.71 14.60
N THR A 165 2.87 14.83 13.78
CA THR A 165 3.37 15.15 12.43
C THR A 165 2.78 14.27 11.33
N TRP A 166 2.06 13.24 11.69
CA TRP A 166 1.38 12.33 10.76
C TRP A 166 0.14 11.71 11.42
N SER A 167 -0.72 11.13 10.62
CA SER A 167 -1.89 10.38 11.09
C SER A 167 -2.08 9.14 10.23
N GLY A 168 -2.50 8.05 10.81
CA GLY A 168 -2.68 6.80 10.11
C GLY A 168 -2.02 5.63 10.82
N LEU A 169 -1.61 4.66 10.05
CA LEU A 169 -0.93 3.46 10.52
C LEU A 169 0.40 3.28 9.81
N TYR A 170 1.42 2.89 10.56
CA TYR A 170 2.72 2.49 10.07
C TYR A 170 3.10 1.17 10.73
N TRP A 171 3.50 0.18 9.94
CA TRP A 171 3.89 -1.14 10.45
C TRP A 171 5.06 -1.72 9.68
N VAL A 172 5.71 -2.72 10.24
CA VAL A 172 6.88 -3.36 9.64
C VAL A 172 6.71 -4.88 9.65
N MET A 173 6.78 -5.49 8.47
CA MET A 173 6.90 -6.92 8.27
C MET A 173 8.36 -7.33 8.19
N TYR A 174 8.68 -8.58 8.57
CA TYR A 174 10.05 -9.08 8.65
C TYR A 174 10.79 -9.12 7.31
N GLU A 175 10.10 -9.38 6.22
CA GLU A 175 10.69 -9.51 4.89
C GLU A 175 9.76 -8.97 3.81
N PRO A 176 10.31 -8.33 2.74
CA PRO A 176 9.52 -7.84 1.61
C PRO A 176 8.78 -8.99 0.90
N ARG A 177 7.71 -8.64 0.19
CA ARG A 177 7.09 -9.52 -0.78
C ARG A 177 8.00 -9.69 -1.99
N LYS A 178 7.86 -10.86 -2.68
CA LYS A 178 8.75 -11.22 -3.80
C LYS A 178 8.54 -10.36 -5.06
N ASN A 179 7.37 -9.77 -5.23
CA ASN A 179 6.98 -9.09 -6.47
C ASN A 179 7.41 -7.61 -6.54
N GLY A 180 8.34 -7.20 -5.66
CA GLY A 180 8.81 -5.81 -5.58
C GLY A 180 7.77 -4.87 -4.98
N LYS A 181 8.14 -3.60 -4.84
CA LYS A 181 7.23 -2.55 -4.38
C LYS A 181 6.50 -1.95 -5.57
N ILE A 182 5.18 -1.88 -5.45
CA ILE A 182 4.30 -1.14 -6.34
C ILE A 182 3.45 -0.24 -5.47
N GLY A 183 3.18 0.95 -5.94
CA GLY A 183 2.33 1.89 -5.25
C GLY A 183 1.52 2.74 -6.21
N THR A 184 0.71 3.62 -5.66
CA THR A 184 -0.09 4.60 -6.38
C THR A 184 0.28 6.00 -5.93
N ASN A 185 0.57 6.88 -6.87
CA ASN A 185 0.70 8.31 -6.63
C ASN A 185 -0.54 9.02 -7.16
N GLY A 186 -1.14 9.88 -6.32
CA GLY A 186 -2.22 10.77 -6.70
C GLY A 186 -1.71 12.19 -7.02
N TYR A 187 -2.12 12.72 -8.17
CA TYR A 187 -1.87 14.10 -8.61
C TYR A 187 -3.23 14.75 -8.88
N GLY A 188 -3.94 15.15 -7.81
CA GLY A 188 -5.34 15.54 -7.93
C GLY A 188 -6.22 14.40 -8.45
N ALA A 189 -6.91 14.62 -9.56
CA ALA A 189 -7.75 13.60 -10.19
C ALA A 189 -6.95 12.47 -10.89
N LEU A 190 -5.69 12.71 -11.25
CA LEU A 190 -4.84 11.72 -11.91
C LEU A 190 -4.25 10.74 -10.90
N GLN A 191 -4.39 9.44 -11.16
CA GLN A 191 -3.76 8.35 -10.43
C GLN A 191 -2.76 7.65 -11.33
N MET A 192 -1.58 7.33 -10.81
CA MET A 192 -0.53 6.64 -11.55
C MET A 192 0.12 5.57 -10.67
N ASN A 193 0.19 4.33 -11.18
CA ASN A 193 1.01 3.31 -10.54
C ASN A 193 2.50 3.52 -10.82
N TRP A 194 3.29 3.11 -9.85
CA TRP A 194 4.74 3.12 -9.95
C TRP A 194 5.33 1.84 -9.35
N SER A 195 6.57 1.53 -9.71
CA SER A 195 7.38 0.49 -9.07
C SER A 195 8.80 0.98 -8.81
N ASP A 196 9.53 0.32 -7.91
CA ASP A 196 10.95 0.61 -7.67
C ASP A 196 11.84 0.31 -8.90
N GLU A 197 11.35 -0.49 -9.84
CA GLU A 197 12.05 -0.88 -11.07
C GLU A 197 11.75 0.04 -12.26
N GLN A 198 10.77 0.95 -12.13
CA GLN A 198 10.33 1.81 -13.22
C GLN A 198 11.45 2.73 -13.71
N VAL A 199 11.65 2.76 -15.04
CA VAL A 199 12.70 3.57 -15.69
C VAL A 199 12.25 5.01 -15.93
N TYR A 200 10.99 5.21 -16.31
CA TYR A 200 10.45 6.53 -16.69
C TYR A 200 9.64 7.14 -15.57
N TRP A 201 10.03 8.35 -15.16
CA TRP A 201 9.31 9.14 -14.16
C TRP A 201 8.85 10.46 -14.78
N PRO A 202 7.54 10.68 -14.90
CA PRO A 202 7.04 11.97 -15.39
C PRO A 202 7.28 13.07 -14.37
N ASP A 203 7.38 14.31 -14.86
CA ASP A 203 7.49 15.47 -14.00
C ASP A 203 6.18 15.72 -13.24
N GLY A 204 6.27 15.80 -11.90
CA GLY A 204 5.11 15.96 -11.03
C GLY A 204 4.32 17.24 -11.25
N TYR A 205 5.00 18.36 -11.62
CA TYR A 205 4.30 19.61 -11.94
C TYR A 205 3.46 19.50 -13.21
N THR A 206 3.98 18.79 -14.23
CA THR A 206 3.24 18.48 -15.44
C THR A 206 1.98 17.66 -15.14
N LEU A 207 2.09 16.67 -14.25
CA LEU A 207 0.94 15.82 -13.86
C LEU A 207 -0.11 16.61 -13.07
N ILE A 208 0.31 17.49 -12.17
CA ILE A 208 -0.60 18.38 -11.43
C ILE A 208 -1.32 19.32 -12.38
N SER A 209 -0.60 19.98 -13.29
CA SER A 209 -1.20 20.90 -14.28
C SER A 209 -2.19 20.18 -15.19
N PHE A 210 -1.89 18.94 -15.58
CA PHE A 210 -2.83 18.12 -16.35
C PHE A 210 -4.09 17.79 -15.54
N ALA A 211 -3.94 17.35 -14.29
CA ALA A 211 -5.07 17.06 -13.41
C ALA A 211 -5.97 18.28 -13.20
N GLU A 212 -5.38 19.49 -13.03
CA GLU A 212 -6.12 20.74 -12.92
C GLU A 212 -6.92 21.05 -14.20
N CYS A 213 -6.32 20.85 -15.39
CA CYS A 213 -7.03 21.02 -16.66
C CYS A 213 -8.26 20.13 -16.75
N ILE A 214 -8.17 18.89 -16.29
CA ILE A 214 -9.30 17.96 -16.31
C ILE A 214 -10.37 18.37 -15.30
N GLN A 215 -10.00 18.69 -14.07
CA GLN A 215 -10.94 19.10 -13.01
C GLN A 215 -11.70 20.38 -13.39
N GLU A 216 -11.05 21.30 -14.09
CA GLU A 216 -11.65 22.54 -14.58
C GLU A 216 -12.35 22.40 -15.94
N ASN A 217 -12.45 21.16 -16.46
CA ASN A 217 -13.04 20.87 -17.75
C ASN A 217 -12.40 21.65 -18.91
N ARG A 218 -11.08 21.88 -18.82
CA ARG A 218 -10.26 22.54 -19.85
C ARG A 218 -9.60 21.51 -20.77
N VAL A 219 -10.46 20.72 -21.44
CA VAL A 219 -10.06 19.72 -22.43
C VAL A 219 -10.85 19.97 -23.73
N PRO A 220 -10.23 19.87 -24.92
CA PRO A 220 -8.80 19.53 -25.18
C PRO A 220 -7.82 20.54 -24.60
N ILE A 221 -6.59 20.07 -24.33
CA ILE A 221 -5.53 20.90 -23.75
C ILE A 221 -5.06 21.93 -24.77
N GLU A 222 -5.31 23.22 -24.52
CA GLU A 222 -4.99 24.32 -25.44
C GLU A 222 -3.52 24.77 -25.36
N ASP A 223 -2.87 24.58 -24.19
CA ASP A 223 -1.43 24.84 -24.03
C ASP A 223 -0.62 23.83 -24.85
N LYS A 224 0.02 24.34 -25.91
CA LYS A 224 0.74 23.49 -26.89
C LYS A 224 1.97 22.79 -26.31
N GLU A 225 2.66 23.41 -25.34
CA GLU A 225 3.84 22.82 -24.72
C GLU A 225 3.42 21.70 -23.78
N LEU A 226 2.41 21.96 -22.96
CA LEU A 226 1.80 20.95 -22.08
C LEU A 226 1.22 19.78 -22.92
N ALA A 227 0.42 20.06 -23.94
CA ALA A 227 -0.18 19.06 -24.80
C ALA A 227 0.88 18.18 -25.49
N ALA A 228 1.96 18.78 -26.00
CA ALA A 228 3.05 18.02 -26.63
C ALA A 228 3.77 17.10 -25.62
N LEU A 229 3.95 17.54 -24.38
CA LEU A 229 4.57 16.73 -23.33
C LEU A 229 3.64 15.58 -22.89
N LEU A 230 2.35 15.87 -22.70
CA LEU A 230 1.35 14.87 -22.33
C LEU A 230 1.16 13.82 -23.45
N ALA A 231 1.20 14.23 -24.71
CA ALA A 231 1.17 13.30 -25.85
C ALA A 231 2.37 12.34 -25.85
N ARG A 232 3.57 12.80 -25.42
CA ARG A 232 4.73 11.92 -25.25
C ARG A 232 4.52 10.87 -24.15
N TYR A 233 3.75 11.19 -23.10
CA TYR A 233 3.38 10.24 -22.05
C TYR A 233 2.22 9.32 -22.45
N GLY A 234 1.61 9.56 -23.62
CA GLY A 234 0.43 8.87 -24.08
C GLY A 234 -0.86 9.28 -23.35
N TYR A 235 -0.88 10.43 -22.66
CA TYR A 235 -2.02 10.93 -21.88
C TYR A 235 -3.04 11.70 -22.70
N THR A 236 -2.58 12.28 -23.82
CA THR A 236 -3.43 12.96 -24.79
C THR A 236 -3.08 12.51 -26.21
N ASP A 237 -4.02 12.72 -27.14
CA ASP A 237 -3.72 12.67 -28.57
C ASP A 237 -3.03 13.97 -29.06
N VAL A 238 -2.76 14.07 -30.34
CA VAL A 238 -2.11 15.24 -30.97
C VAL A 238 -2.99 16.49 -31.01
N GLU A 239 -4.31 16.32 -30.84
CA GLU A 239 -5.31 17.39 -30.73
C GLU A 239 -5.51 17.84 -29.27
N GLY A 240 -4.87 17.19 -28.30
CA GLY A 240 -4.96 17.49 -26.88
C GLY A 240 -6.17 16.84 -26.16
N ASN A 241 -6.85 15.89 -26.83
CA ASN A 241 -7.91 15.12 -26.18
C ASN A 241 -7.32 14.07 -25.26
N VAL A 242 -7.97 13.83 -24.12
CA VAL A 242 -7.55 12.85 -23.11
C VAL A 242 -7.73 11.43 -23.64
N THR A 243 -6.70 10.60 -23.51
CA THR A 243 -6.69 9.18 -23.93
C THR A 243 -6.71 8.21 -22.75
N LEU A 244 -6.62 8.72 -21.51
CA LEU A 244 -6.68 7.92 -20.30
C LEU A 244 -8.11 7.51 -19.95
N PRO A 245 -8.30 6.40 -19.23
CA PRO A 245 -9.57 6.08 -18.59
C PRO A 245 -10.00 7.20 -17.65
N VAL A 246 -11.27 7.62 -17.73
CA VAL A 246 -11.87 8.63 -16.84
C VAL A 246 -13.03 7.99 -16.10
N PHE A 247 -12.92 7.90 -14.77
CA PHE A 247 -13.94 7.35 -13.89
C PHE A 247 -14.63 8.44 -13.09
N HIS A 248 -15.94 8.33 -12.97
CA HIS A 248 -16.75 9.12 -12.06
C HIS A 248 -17.10 8.25 -10.86
N ALA A 249 -16.44 8.50 -9.72
CA ALA A 249 -16.54 7.64 -8.53
C ALA A 249 -17.97 7.51 -7.99
N GLU A 250 -18.79 8.59 -8.11
CA GLU A 250 -20.19 8.63 -7.63
C GLU A 250 -21.21 8.18 -8.69
N ALA A 251 -20.78 7.83 -9.90
CA ALA A 251 -21.71 7.47 -10.98
C ALA A 251 -22.32 6.07 -10.75
N ASP A 252 -23.63 5.95 -10.98
CA ASP A 252 -24.32 4.66 -11.08
C ASP A 252 -24.09 4.04 -12.46
N ASN A 253 -22.90 3.50 -12.68
CA ASN A 253 -22.52 2.81 -13.91
C ASN A 253 -22.17 1.34 -13.65
N ARG A 254 -21.96 0.57 -14.72
CA ARG A 254 -21.66 -0.87 -14.63
C ARG A 254 -20.32 -1.14 -13.95
N LEU A 255 -19.30 -0.34 -14.25
CA LEU A 255 -17.96 -0.47 -13.66
C LEU A 255 -18.02 -0.33 -12.13
N ASN A 256 -18.68 0.71 -11.61
CA ASN A 256 -18.80 0.93 -10.16
C ASN A 256 -19.63 -0.16 -9.47
N ARG A 257 -20.72 -0.64 -10.11
CA ARG A 257 -21.51 -1.76 -9.59
C ARG A 257 -20.71 -3.06 -9.52
N LEU A 258 -19.90 -3.37 -10.53
CA LEU A 258 -19.01 -4.54 -10.52
C LEU A 258 -17.90 -4.38 -9.46
N THR A 259 -17.33 -3.20 -9.31
CA THR A 259 -16.39 -2.86 -8.24
C THR A 259 -17.01 -3.14 -6.86
N ASP A 260 -18.23 -2.68 -6.62
CA ASP A 260 -18.94 -2.92 -5.36
C ASP A 260 -19.26 -4.41 -5.13
N SER A 261 -19.60 -5.15 -6.17
CA SER A 261 -19.83 -6.60 -6.09
C SER A 261 -18.55 -7.38 -5.71
N ILE A 262 -17.39 -6.93 -6.18
CA ILE A 262 -16.09 -7.48 -5.80
C ILE A 262 -15.75 -7.12 -4.35
N LEU A 263 -15.89 -5.85 -3.97
CA LEU A 263 -15.38 -5.34 -2.69
C LEU A 263 -16.26 -5.69 -1.50
N THR A 264 -17.58 -5.79 -1.66
CA THR A 264 -18.50 -6.04 -0.54
C THR A 264 -18.23 -7.37 0.16
N PRO A 265 -18.09 -8.52 -0.52
CA PRO A 265 -17.75 -9.77 0.14
C PRO A 265 -16.36 -9.75 0.79
N LEU A 266 -15.38 -9.05 0.19
CA LEU A 266 -14.05 -8.88 0.76
C LEU A 266 -14.12 -8.11 2.09
N ALA A 267 -14.77 -6.95 2.09
CA ALA A 267 -14.91 -6.11 3.29
C ALA A 267 -15.63 -6.84 4.42
N ASN A 268 -16.71 -7.57 4.11
CA ASN A 268 -17.44 -8.34 5.09
C ASN A 268 -16.59 -9.46 5.70
N ALA A 269 -15.81 -10.16 4.88
CA ALA A 269 -14.94 -11.23 5.36
C ALA A 269 -13.81 -10.69 6.25
N VAL A 270 -13.16 -9.58 5.85
CA VAL A 270 -12.15 -8.90 6.67
C VAL A 270 -12.73 -8.50 8.01
N LYS A 271 -13.83 -7.73 8.03
CA LYS A 271 -14.47 -7.28 9.28
C LYS A 271 -14.84 -8.43 10.22
N ALA A 272 -15.38 -9.52 9.69
CA ALA A 272 -15.75 -10.69 10.47
C ALA A 272 -14.55 -11.42 11.10
N TYR A 273 -13.35 -11.25 10.52
CA TYR A 273 -12.14 -11.90 11.00
C TYR A 273 -11.35 -11.09 12.04
N MET A 274 -11.50 -9.78 12.09
CA MET A 274 -10.71 -8.89 12.95
C MET A 274 -10.81 -9.18 14.45
N PRO A 275 -11.98 -9.56 15.04
CA PRO A 275 -12.06 -9.91 16.45
C PRO A 275 -11.14 -11.07 16.86
N ARG A 276 -10.74 -11.92 15.91
CA ARG A 276 -9.75 -12.97 16.14
C ARG A 276 -8.33 -12.49 15.83
N PHE A 277 -8.13 -11.84 14.68
CA PHE A 277 -6.82 -11.45 14.19
C PHE A 277 -6.12 -10.40 15.07
N ALA A 278 -6.84 -9.36 15.50
CA ALA A 278 -6.25 -8.27 16.27
C ALA A 278 -5.58 -8.76 17.58
N PRO A 279 -6.26 -9.53 18.46
CA PRO A 279 -5.62 -10.01 19.69
C PRO A 279 -4.55 -11.07 19.44
N GLU A 280 -4.65 -11.90 18.39
CA GLU A 280 -3.66 -12.92 18.05
C GLU A 280 -2.28 -12.31 17.73
N TYR A 281 -2.30 -11.17 17.06
CA TYR A 281 -1.06 -10.45 16.68
C TYR A 281 -0.74 -9.23 17.56
N GLY A 282 -1.47 -9.04 18.66
CA GLY A 282 -1.25 -7.94 19.61
C GLY A 282 -1.52 -6.56 19.02
N ILE A 283 -2.39 -6.47 18.00
CA ILE A 283 -2.78 -5.20 17.40
C ILE A 283 -3.84 -4.52 18.28
N LYS A 284 -3.65 -3.23 18.53
CA LYS A 284 -4.40 -2.44 19.52
C LYS A 284 -5.90 -2.40 19.28
N ASP A 285 -6.32 -2.33 18.02
CA ASP A 285 -7.72 -2.14 17.63
C ASP A 285 -8.03 -2.82 16.30
N GLU A 286 -9.33 -3.05 16.03
CA GLU A 286 -9.79 -3.74 14.84
C GLU A 286 -9.63 -2.90 13.55
N ALA A 287 -9.59 -1.57 13.64
CA ALA A 287 -9.37 -0.71 12.47
C ALA A 287 -7.94 -0.87 11.95
N SER A 288 -6.95 -0.76 12.87
CA SER A 288 -5.54 -1.02 12.55
C SER A 288 -5.31 -2.45 12.04
N ALA A 289 -5.98 -3.43 12.68
CA ALA A 289 -5.92 -4.83 12.27
C ALA A 289 -6.49 -5.03 10.85
N SER A 290 -7.60 -4.36 10.53
CA SER A 290 -8.22 -4.41 9.20
C SER A 290 -7.30 -3.84 8.12
N ILE A 291 -6.61 -2.75 8.40
CA ILE A 291 -5.66 -2.13 7.46
C ILE A 291 -4.52 -3.11 7.17
N ILE A 292 -3.86 -3.64 8.20
CA ILE A 292 -2.72 -4.56 8.05
C ILE A 292 -3.15 -5.83 7.30
N PHE A 293 -4.22 -6.48 7.77
CA PHE A 293 -4.69 -7.72 7.19
C PHE A 293 -5.13 -7.53 5.74
N TYR A 294 -5.92 -6.48 5.48
CA TYR A 294 -6.39 -6.22 4.12
C TYR A 294 -5.26 -5.85 3.17
N HIS A 295 -4.28 -5.07 3.61
CA HIS A 295 -3.12 -4.77 2.79
C HIS A 295 -2.41 -6.04 2.30
N GLU A 296 -2.18 -7.01 3.19
CA GLU A 296 -1.58 -8.29 2.78
C GLU A 296 -2.55 -9.13 1.92
N LEU A 297 -3.85 -9.16 2.25
CA LEU A 297 -4.88 -9.85 1.49
C LEU A 297 -5.05 -9.27 0.08
N MET A 298 -4.98 -7.95 -0.05
CA MET A 298 -5.05 -7.23 -1.33
C MET A 298 -3.97 -7.73 -2.30
N TRP A 299 -2.73 -7.83 -1.83
CA TRP A 299 -1.63 -8.36 -2.62
C TRP A 299 -1.87 -9.81 -3.04
N ASP A 300 -2.35 -10.66 -2.14
CA ASP A 300 -2.63 -12.07 -2.46
C ASP A 300 -3.75 -12.22 -3.49
N ILE A 301 -4.81 -11.40 -3.40
CA ILE A 301 -5.89 -11.36 -4.41
C ILE A 301 -5.32 -10.87 -5.75
N PHE A 302 -4.51 -9.83 -5.72
CA PHE A 302 -3.94 -9.25 -6.93
C PHE A 302 -2.97 -10.20 -7.64
N ASP A 303 -2.15 -10.93 -6.87
CA ASP A 303 -1.31 -12.01 -7.38
C ASP A 303 -2.15 -13.09 -8.06
N ILE A 304 -3.29 -13.50 -7.45
CA ILE A 304 -4.21 -14.47 -8.06
C ILE A 304 -4.80 -13.93 -9.38
N LEU A 305 -5.21 -12.67 -9.43
CA LEU A 305 -5.76 -12.06 -10.65
C LEU A 305 -4.73 -12.08 -11.80
N ASN A 306 -3.47 -11.80 -11.48
CA ASN A 306 -2.36 -11.86 -12.43
C ASN A 306 -2.03 -13.31 -12.85
N GLU A 307 -1.93 -14.25 -11.90
CA GLU A 307 -1.72 -15.69 -12.16
C GLU A 307 -2.81 -16.31 -13.05
N GLN A 308 -4.05 -15.82 -12.90
CA GLN A 308 -5.20 -16.27 -13.70
C GLN A 308 -5.35 -15.54 -15.05
N GLY A 309 -4.47 -14.58 -15.34
CA GLY A 309 -4.49 -13.80 -16.58
C GLY A 309 -5.69 -12.85 -16.71
N ILE A 310 -6.33 -12.47 -15.59
CA ILE A 310 -7.39 -11.46 -15.56
C ILE A 310 -6.80 -10.07 -15.75
N VAL A 311 -5.66 -9.83 -15.11
CA VAL A 311 -4.83 -8.64 -15.30
C VAL A 311 -3.43 -9.05 -15.74
N HIS A 312 -2.72 -8.15 -16.40
CA HIS A 312 -1.32 -8.37 -16.79
C HIS A 312 -0.50 -7.16 -16.36
N ARG A 313 0.59 -7.42 -15.64
CA ARG A 313 1.50 -6.36 -15.19
C ARG A 313 2.09 -5.64 -16.41
N PRO A 314 1.96 -4.31 -16.51
CA PRO A 314 2.56 -3.54 -17.59
C PRO A 314 4.09 -3.59 -17.54
N ALA A 315 4.73 -3.81 -18.69
CA ALA A 315 6.20 -3.94 -18.80
C ALA A 315 6.96 -2.71 -18.28
N ILE A 316 6.36 -1.52 -18.32
CA ILE A 316 6.94 -0.29 -17.77
C ILE A 316 7.16 -0.38 -16.24
N LEU A 317 6.43 -1.24 -15.53
CA LEU A 317 6.61 -1.49 -14.10
C LEU A 317 7.69 -2.55 -13.79
N ASP A 318 8.20 -3.24 -14.80
CA ASP A 318 9.22 -4.30 -14.68
C ASP A 318 10.63 -3.83 -15.06
N GLY A 319 10.85 -2.51 -15.13
CA GLY A 319 12.15 -1.95 -15.51
C GLY A 319 12.53 -2.16 -16.98
N GLU A 320 11.62 -2.65 -17.80
CA GLU A 320 11.87 -2.77 -19.23
C GLU A 320 11.88 -1.39 -19.90
N GLU A 321 12.83 -1.17 -20.82
CA GLU A 321 12.85 0.01 -21.68
C GLU A 321 11.72 -0.10 -22.73
N THR A 322 10.48 0.11 -22.28
CA THR A 322 9.33 0.37 -23.14
C THR A 322 9.35 1.84 -23.57
N GLY A 323 8.52 2.27 -24.51
CA GLY A 323 8.38 3.71 -24.78
C GLY A 323 7.78 4.46 -23.58
N ILE A 324 8.15 5.73 -23.40
CA ILE A 324 7.61 6.60 -22.33
C ILE A 324 6.08 6.80 -22.47
N GLU A 325 5.53 6.63 -23.64
CA GLU A 325 4.09 6.66 -23.94
C GLU A 325 3.31 5.57 -23.23
N HIS A 326 3.98 4.50 -22.76
CA HIS A 326 3.37 3.45 -21.94
C HIS A 326 3.08 3.86 -20.50
N LEU A 327 3.44 5.08 -20.08
CA LEU A 327 2.95 5.67 -18.82
C LEU A 327 1.43 5.74 -18.80
N ARG A 328 0.76 5.84 -19.95
CA ARG A 328 -0.70 5.77 -20.05
C ARG A 328 -1.27 4.46 -19.51
N ASP A 329 -0.57 3.33 -19.69
CA ASP A 329 -1.05 1.99 -19.33
C ASP A 329 -1.11 1.80 -17.80
N VAL A 330 -0.40 2.65 -17.06
CA VAL A 330 -0.35 2.66 -15.59
C VAL A 330 -1.06 3.87 -14.96
N SER A 331 -1.79 4.65 -15.77
CA SER A 331 -2.43 5.89 -15.35
C SER A 331 -3.92 5.92 -15.67
N PHE A 332 -4.72 6.58 -14.84
CA PHE A 332 -6.14 6.81 -15.03
C PHE A 332 -6.61 8.04 -14.24
N ILE A 333 -7.80 8.51 -14.50
CA ILE A 333 -8.39 9.71 -13.90
C ILE A 333 -9.61 9.32 -13.09
N VAL A 334 -9.72 9.86 -11.87
CA VAL A 334 -10.89 9.69 -11.00
C VAL A 334 -11.47 11.06 -10.68
N LEU A 335 -12.71 11.27 -11.08
CA LEU A 335 -13.50 12.46 -10.76
C LEU A 335 -14.50 12.11 -9.67
N GLU A 336 -14.47 12.85 -8.57
CA GLU A 336 -15.38 12.63 -7.44
C GLU A 336 -16.79 13.18 -7.70
N LYS A 337 -16.93 14.15 -8.62
CA LYS A 337 -18.23 14.70 -9.05
C LYS A 337 -18.17 15.20 -10.48
#